data_e0cead2b6359dfb3db9604c1cca7fe31
#
_entry.id   e0cead2b6359dfb3db9604c1cca7fe31
#
_cell.length_a   1.000
_cell.length_b   1.000
_cell.length_c   1.000
_cell.angle_alpha   90.00
_cell.angle_beta   90.00
_cell.angle_gamma   90.00
#
_symmetry.space_group_name_H-M   'P 1'
#
loop_
_entity.id
_entity.type
_entity.pdbx_description
1 polymer ?
#
loop_
_entity_poly.entity_id
_entity_poly.type
_entity_poly.pdbx_seq_one_letter_code
_entity_poly.pdbx_strand_id
1 'polypeptide(L)'
;MCIRDRPKDTSISKDVRRTPGESEPPKEGTVLFDTHGAYLDSPRNVAKELRVAFIDMNKITHDLVEGLGPVESKKLFMFVEPDQVPAFPKGREDNTHLNVYGARVIAGLAVEAIGKAVPELAPYIRHYDYVVAQDGSGDFFTVQEAINAVPDFRKNIRTTILIRKGTYKEKIIIPESKINVSLFGEEGATLTNDDFANKKNVFGENMGTSGSSSCYIYAPDFYAENITFENSAGPVGQAVACFVSADRAFFKNCRFLGFQDTLYTYGKQSRQYYEDCYIEGTVDFIFGWSTAVFNRCHIHSKRDGYVTAPSTDQGKKYGYVFYDCKLTASPEAKKVYLSRPWRPYAQAVFVPVSYTHLRAHET
;
A
#
# COMPACT_ATOMS: atom_id res chain seq x y z
N MET A 1 -8.10 -16.23 26.78
CA MET A 1 -7.32 -15.13 27.38
C MET A 1 -8.15 -13.87 27.22
N CYS A 2 -8.79 -13.39 28.30
CA CYS A 2 -9.54 -12.13 28.27
C CYS A 2 -8.57 -10.99 28.48
N ILE A 3 -8.35 -10.19 27.46
CA ILE A 3 -7.60 -8.93 27.60
C ILE A 3 -8.62 -7.92 28.14
N ARG A 4 -8.51 -7.58 29.44
CA ARG A 4 -9.37 -6.58 30.11
C ARG A 4 -8.60 -5.30 30.40
N ASP A 5 -7.84 -4.82 29.46
CA ASP A 5 -7.22 -3.50 29.58
C ASP A 5 -8.19 -2.46 29.07
N ARG A 6 -8.61 -1.54 29.94
CA ARG A 6 -9.62 -0.53 29.64
C ARG A 6 -8.97 0.83 29.49
N PRO A 7 -9.14 1.53 28.36
CA PRO A 7 -8.94 2.98 28.34
C PRO A 7 -10.03 3.60 29.24
N LYS A 8 -9.64 4.40 30.21
CA LYS A 8 -10.60 5.10 31.06
C LYS A 8 -11.01 6.44 30.50
N ASP A 9 -12.31 6.58 30.30
CA ASP A 9 -13.00 7.84 30.49
C ASP A 9 -13.33 7.94 31.98
N THR A 10 -13.01 9.03 32.63
CA THR A 10 -13.24 9.27 34.07
C THR A 10 -14.71 9.23 34.47
N SER A 11 -15.64 9.22 33.51
CA SER A 11 -17.08 9.11 33.72
C SER A 11 -17.57 7.67 34.02
N ILE A 12 -16.77 6.61 33.83
CA ILE A 12 -17.18 5.21 33.94
C ILE A 12 -16.78 4.58 35.30
N SER A 13 -16.32 5.35 36.25
CA SER A 13 -15.75 4.82 37.52
C SER A 13 -16.72 4.21 38.51
N LYS A 14 -18.05 4.15 38.25
CA LYS A 14 -19.03 3.76 39.25
C LYS A 14 -19.34 2.26 39.36
N ASP A 15 -19.00 1.42 38.34
CA ASP A 15 -19.43 0.02 38.30
C ASP A 15 -18.32 -1.03 38.13
N VAL A 16 -17.07 -0.70 38.42
CA VAL A 16 -15.98 -1.71 38.37
C VAL A 16 -15.99 -2.51 39.68
N ARG A 17 -16.46 -3.75 39.63
CA ARG A 17 -16.24 -4.72 40.72
C ARG A 17 -14.75 -4.95 40.88
N ARG A 18 -14.21 -4.58 42.03
CA ARG A 18 -12.82 -4.84 42.40
C ARG A 18 -12.68 -6.27 42.87
N THR A 19 -11.64 -6.96 42.37
CA THR A 19 -11.18 -8.22 42.97
C THR A 19 -10.26 -7.92 44.17
N PRO A 20 -10.26 -8.77 45.21
CA PRO A 20 -9.34 -8.61 46.33
C PRO A 20 -7.88 -8.55 45.84
N GLY A 21 -7.15 -7.48 46.15
CA GLY A 21 -5.78 -7.23 45.68
C GLY A 21 -5.61 -6.22 44.59
N GLU A 22 -6.71 -5.64 44.03
CA GLU A 22 -6.63 -4.54 43.07
C GLU A 22 -6.07 -3.28 43.74
N SER A 23 -5.11 -2.65 43.05
CA SER A 23 -4.58 -1.33 43.41
C SER A 23 -5.67 -0.26 43.38
N GLU A 24 -5.47 0.84 44.07
CA GLU A 24 -6.37 2.00 44.05
C GLU A 24 -6.65 2.47 42.63
N PRO A 25 -7.86 3.01 42.34
CA PRO A 25 -8.17 3.56 41.03
C PRO A 25 -7.15 4.62 40.65
N PRO A 26 -6.76 4.69 39.38
CA PRO A 26 -5.78 5.65 38.92
C PRO A 26 -6.20 7.06 39.27
N LYS A 27 -5.25 7.89 39.65
CA LYS A 27 -5.45 9.31 39.86
C LYS A 27 -5.82 9.98 38.52
N GLU A 28 -6.48 11.11 38.63
CA GLU A 28 -6.87 11.92 37.46
C GLU A 28 -5.70 12.08 36.48
N GLY A 29 -5.91 11.78 35.20
CA GLY A 29 -4.90 11.82 34.14
C GLY A 29 -4.29 10.47 33.75
N THR A 30 -4.63 9.35 34.39
CA THR A 30 -4.14 8.01 34.01
C THR A 30 -4.99 7.44 32.88
N VAL A 31 -4.34 6.89 31.84
CA VAL A 31 -4.99 6.47 30.60
C VAL A 31 -5.48 5.03 30.68
N LEU A 32 -4.77 4.17 31.40
CA LEU A 32 -5.03 2.72 31.41
C LEU A 32 -5.12 2.18 32.84
N PHE A 33 -6.05 1.26 33.07
CA PHE A 33 -6.21 0.54 34.31
C PHE A 33 -6.18 -0.98 34.08
N ASP A 34 -5.20 -1.66 34.66
CA ASP A 34 -5.12 -3.10 34.62
C ASP A 34 -5.98 -3.72 35.75
N THR A 35 -6.94 -4.54 35.36
CA THR A 35 -7.87 -5.19 36.28
C THR A 35 -7.43 -6.61 36.69
N HIS A 36 -6.29 -7.10 36.18
CA HIS A 36 -5.84 -8.47 36.44
C HIS A 36 -5.09 -8.62 37.76
N GLY A 37 -4.47 -7.54 38.25
CA GLY A 37 -3.75 -7.55 39.54
C GLY A 37 -2.72 -8.67 39.62
N ALA A 38 -2.66 -9.32 40.79
CA ALA A 38 -1.70 -10.40 41.10
C ALA A 38 -1.85 -11.68 40.25
N TYR A 39 -2.99 -11.82 39.47
CA TYR A 39 -3.13 -12.96 38.56
C TYR A 39 -2.08 -12.98 37.44
N LEU A 40 -1.48 -11.86 37.13
CA LEU A 40 -0.41 -11.77 36.13
C LEU A 40 0.90 -12.38 36.58
N ASP A 41 1.13 -12.45 37.89
CA ASP A 41 2.39 -12.95 38.45
C ASP A 41 2.50 -14.45 38.34
N SER A 42 1.38 -15.16 38.41
CA SER A 42 1.38 -16.64 38.37
C SER A 42 1.99 -17.19 37.07
N PRO A 43 1.56 -16.84 35.87
CA PRO A 43 2.19 -17.35 34.63
C PRO A 43 3.62 -16.87 34.46
N ARG A 44 3.97 -15.66 34.91
CA ARG A 44 5.35 -15.14 34.89
C ARG A 44 6.27 -15.97 35.78
N ASN A 45 5.84 -16.28 37.01
CA ASN A 45 6.62 -17.07 37.97
C ASN A 45 6.78 -18.52 37.52
N VAL A 46 5.70 -19.15 37.01
CA VAL A 46 5.75 -20.52 36.47
C VAL A 46 6.73 -20.62 35.30
N ALA A 47 6.67 -19.67 34.36
CA ALA A 47 7.58 -19.66 33.21
C ALA A 47 9.05 -19.53 33.67
N LYS A 48 9.30 -18.68 34.66
CA LYS A 48 10.64 -18.52 35.25
C LYS A 48 11.12 -19.79 35.98
N GLU A 49 10.24 -20.41 36.76
CA GLU A 49 10.53 -21.64 37.50
C GLU A 49 10.85 -22.78 36.52
N LEU A 50 10.02 -22.96 35.50
CA LEU A 50 10.20 -24.03 34.52
C LEU A 50 11.24 -23.69 33.42
N ARG A 51 11.79 -22.48 33.43
CA ARG A 51 12.75 -21.98 32.43
C ARG A 51 12.27 -22.14 31.00
N VAL A 52 10.98 -21.88 30.76
CA VAL A 52 10.37 -21.92 29.43
C VAL A 52 10.26 -20.51 28.87
N ALA A 53 10.25 -20.40 27.53
CA ALA A 53 10.01 -19.15 26.85
C ALA A 53 8.62 -18.59 27.25
N PHE A 54 8.57 -17.30 27.55
CA PHE A 54 7.36 -16.63 27.99
C PHE A 54 7.16 -15.30 27.20
N ILE A 55 5.97 -15.11 26.70
CA ILE A 55 5.58 -13.89 26.03
C ILE A 55 4.53 -13.19 26.89
N ASP A 56 4.92 -12.07 27.48
CA ASP A 56 4.05 -11.27 28.32
C ASP A 56 3.08 -10.42 27.46
N MET A 57 2.03 -11.06 26.97
CA MET A 57 1.03 -10.38 26.15
C MET A 57 0.28 -9.29 26.92
N ASN A 58 0.16 -9.40 28.24
CA ASN A 58 -0.43 -8.34 29.04
C ASN A 58 0.42 -7.07 28.96
N LYS A 59 1.73 -7.18 29.18
CA LYS A 59 2.63 -6.04 29.05
C LYS A 59 2.61 -5.43 27.64
N ILE A 60 2.67 -6.28 26.61
CA ILE A 60 2.68 -5.83 25.21
C ILE A 60 1.40 -5.07 24.86
N THR A 61 0.24 -5.58 25.26
CA THR A 61 -1.05 -4.93 25.00
C THR A 61 -1.25 -3.69 25.85
N HIS A 62 -0.76 -3.70 27.09
CA HIS A 62 -0.76 -2.51 27.95
C HIS A 62 0.04 -1.37 27.31
N ASP A 63 1.30 -1.65 26.92
CA ASP A 63 2.18 -0.66 26.29
C ASP A 63 1.56 -0.11 25.00
N LEU A 64 0.89 -0.96 24.18
CA LEU A 64 0.16 -0.52 22.98
C LEU A 64 -0.98 0.44 23.32
N VAL A 65 -1.85 0.06 24.25
CA VAL A 65 -3.04 0.86 24.58
C VAL A 65 -2.66 2.18 25.26
N GLU A 66 -1.65 2.15 26.13
CA GLU A 66 -1.10 3.35 26.77
C GLU A 66 -0.48 4.31 25.72
N GLY A 67 0.31 3.78 24.79
CA GLY A 67 0.93 4.57 23.72
C GLY A 67 -0.06 5.19 22.75
N LEU A 68 -1.19 4.53 22.49
CA LEU A 68 -2.27 5.06 21.65
C LEU A 68 -3.14 6.10 22.38
N GLY A 69 -3.22 6.02 23.70
CA GLY A 69 -4.07 6.89 24.49
C GLY A 69 -5.57 6.57 24.38
N PRO A 70 -6.44 7.32 25.11
CA PRO A 70 -7.85 6.93 25.33
C PRO A 70 -8.73 7.04 24.07
N VAL A 71 -8.35 7.82 23.08
CA VAL A 71 -9.13 8.03 21.86
C VAL A 71 -8.75 6.98 20.80
N GLU A 72 -7.47 6.88 20.47
CA GLU A 72 -7.00 6.01 19.39
C GLU A 72 -7.11 4.52 19.77
N SER A 73 -6.93 4.17 21.04
CA SER A 73 -7.08 2.80 21.51
C SER A 73 -8.51 2.25 21.33
N LYS A 74 -9.54 3.09 21.30
CA LYS A 74 -10.91 2.66 21.00
C LYS A 74 -11.03 1.96 19.64
N LYS A 75 -10.19 2.33 18.68
CA LYS A 75 -10.16 1.68 17.35
C LYS A 75 -9.80 0.19 17.38
N LEU A 76 -9.18 -0.29 18.46
CA LEU A 76 -8.86 -1.70 18.63
C LEU A 76 -10.06 -2.54 19.11
N PHE A 77 -11.07 -1.91 19.70
CA PHE A 77 -12.16 -2.56 20.41
C PHE A 77 -13.51 -2.43 19.69
N MET A 78 -14.54 -3.08 20.23
CA MET A 78 -15.89 -3.12 19.65
C MET A 78 -16.69 -1.85 20.00
N PHE A 79 -16.23 -0.71 19.50
CA PHE A 79 -16.99 0.54 19.51
C PHE A 79 -17.72 0.68 18.17
N VAL A 80 -19.05 0.73 18.23
CA VAL A 80 -19.94 0.80 17.06
C VAL A 80 -20.96 1.90 17.30
N GLU A 81 -21.05 2.85 16.38
CA GLU A 81 -22.05 3.92 16.45
C GLU A 81 -23.48 3.37 16.21
N PRO A 82 -24.53 4.03 16.73
CA PRO A 82 -25.90 3.67 16.41
C PRO A 82 -26.14 3.54 14.91
N ASP A 83 -26.90 2.55 14.51
CA ASP A 83 -27.29 2.25 13.12
C ASP A 83 -26.13 1.90 12.16
N GLN A 84 -24.90 1.81 12.65
CA GLN A 84 -23.73 1.44 11.84
C GLN A 84 -23.70 -0.05 11.48
N VAL A 85 -24.14 -0.91 12.38
CA VAL A 85 -24.18 -2.36 12.20
C VAL A 85 -25.56 -2.90 12.57
N PRO A 86 -26.24 -3.65 11.69
CA PRO A 86 -27.61 -4.17 11.95
C PRO A 86 -27.74 -4.98 13.24
N ALA A 87 -26.68 -5.70 13.65
CA ALA A 87 -26.67 -6.47 14.91
C ALA A 87 -26.61 -5.57 16.16
N PHE A 88 -26.27 -4.30 16.03
CA PHE A 88 -26.14 -3.33 17.13
C PHE A 88 -26.84 -2.01 16.79
N PRO A 89 -28.19 -2.00 16.66
CA PRO A 89 -28.90 -0.81 16.20
C PRO A 89 -28.80 0.38 17.16
N LYS A 90 -28.49 0.16 18.43
CA LYS A 90 -28.27 1.20 19.45
C LYS A 90 -26.79 1.58 19.61
N GLY A 91 -25.91 1.04 18.73
CA GLY A 91 -24.47 1.11 18.92
C GLY A 91 -23.95 0.12 19.98
N ARG A 92 -22.65 0.12 20.18
CA ARG A 92 -21.98 -0.68 21.21
C ARG A 92 -20.73 0.03 21.69
N GLU A 93 -20.56 0.17 22.99
CA GLU A 93 -19.34 0.62 23.64
C GLU A 93 -18.73 -0.56 24.42
N ASP A 94 -17.81 -1.26 23.79
CA ASP A 94 -17.15 -2.42 24.38
C ASP A 94 -15.64 -2.26 24.29
N ASN A 95 -15.04 -1.97 25.42
CA ASN A 95 -13.59 -1.81 25.59
C ASN A 95 -12.88 -3.10 26.04
N THR A 96 -13.53 -4.25 25.92
CA THR A 96 -13.02 -5.55 26.36
C THR A 96 -12.78 -6.48 25.16
N HIS A 97 -13.72 -6.48 24.20
CA HIS A 97 -13.65 -7.34 23.04
C HIS A 97 -13.02 -6.60 21.87
N LEU A 98 -11.99 -7.20 21.29
CA LEU A 98 -11.32 -6.68 20.11
C LEU A 98 -12.25 -6.76 18.90
N ASN A 99 -12.21 -5.74 18.07
CA ASN A 99 -12.69 -5.84 16.70
C ASN A 99 -11.63 -6.53 15.80
N VAL A 100 -11.95 -6.75 14.52
CA VAL A 100 -11.05 -7.43 13.57
C VAL A 100 -9.72 -6.69 13.42
N TYR A 101 -9.71 -5.36 13.42
CA TYR A 101 -8.51 -4.55 13.33
C TYR A 101 -7.64 -4.74 14.59
N GLY A 102 -8.22 -4.59 15.78
CA GLY A 102 -7.49 -4.75 17.05
C GLY A 102 -6.93 -6.16 17.22
N ALA A 103 -7.72 -7.19 16.86
CA ALA A 103 -7.25 -8.58 16.91
C ALA A 103 -6.00 -8.79 16.03
N ARG A 104 -5.93 -8.16 14.86
CA ARG A 104 -4.77 -8.24 13.96
C ARG A 104 -3.56 -7.50 14.47
N VAL A 105 -3.74 -6.29 14.98
CA VAL A 105 -2.64 -5.51 15.57
C VAL A 105 -2.00 -6.31 16.70
N ILE A 106 -2.81 -6.87 17.59
CA ILE A 106 -2.31 -7.66 18.73
C ILE A 106 -1.69 -8.99 18.28
N ALA A 107 -2.27 -9.66 17.28
CA ALA A 107 -1.68 -10.86 16.70
C ALA A 107 -0.31 -10.59 16.07
N GLY A 108 -0.14 -9.45 15.36
CA GLY A 108 1.14 -9.02 14.81
C GLY A 108 2.21 -8.85 15.91
N LEU A 109 1.87 -8.15 17.00
CA LEU A 109 2.76 -7.99 18.15
C LEU A 109 3.11 -9.32 18.82
N ALA A 110 2.14 -10.25 18.90
CA ALA A 110 2.39 -11.61 19.42
C ALA A 110 3.38 -12.37 18.54
N VAL A 111 3.23 -12.31 17.23
CA VAL A 111 4.14 -12.96 16.25
C VAL A 111 5.55 -12.41 16.38
N GLU A 112 5.72 -11.08 16.47
CA GLU A 112 7.03 -10.46 16.67
C GLU A 112 7.66 -10.89 18.01
N ALA A 113 6.86 -10.96 19.07
CA ALA A 113 7.32 -11.40 20.38
C ALA A 113 7.71 -12.89 20.40
N ILE A 114 7.00 -13.75 19.65
CA ILE A 114 7.35 -15.17 19.44
C ILE A 114 8.74 -15.29 18.83
N GLY A 115 9.02 -14.56 17.75
CA GLY A 115 10.32 -14.60 17.09
C GLY A 115 11.49 -14.17 17.97
N LYS A 116 11.23 -13.25 18.92
CA LYS A 116 12.23 -12.81 19.90
C LYS A 116 12.41 -13.80 21.05
N ALA A 117 11.31 -14.38 21.56
CA ALA A 117 11.32 -15.28 22.70
C ALA A 117 11.76 -16.71 22.34
N VAL A 118 11.52 -17.14 21.11
CA VAL A 118 11.83 -18.47 20.57
C VAL A 118 12.52 -18.31 19.22
N PRO A 119 13.85 -18.02 19.21
CA PRO A 119 14.57 -17.72 17.96
C PRO A 119 14.47 -18.81 16.90
N GLU A 120 14.28 -20.07 17.29
CA GLU A 120 14.11 -21.21 16.39
C GLU A 120 12.83 -21.10 15.54
N LEU A 121 11.84 -20.33 16.00
CA LEU A 121 10.60 -20.07 15.26
C LEU A 121 10.70 -18.85 14.35
N ALA A 122 11.69 -17.98 14.52
CA ALA A 122 11.85 -16.78 13.72
C ALA A 122 11.85 -17.04 12.20
N PRO A 123 12.52 -18.10 11.67
CA PRO A 123 12.48 -18.40 10.23
C PRO A 123 11.10 -18.81 9.69
N TYR A 124 10.19 -19.21 10.56
CA TYR A 124 8.83 -19.64 10.20
C TYR A 124 7.79 -18.54 10.33
N ILE A 125 8.18 -17.36 10.80
CA ILE A 125 7.29 -16.22 10.93
C ILE A 125 7.05 -15.61 9.53
N ARG A 126 5.81 -15.60 9.12
CA ARG A 126 5.39 -14.98 7.86
C ARG A 126 4.96 -13.54 8.10
N HIS A 127 5.66 -12.60 7.46
CA HIS A 127 5.29 -11.18 7.46
C HIS A 127 4.39 -10.81 6.28
N TYR A 128 4.29 -11.69 5.28
CA TYR A 128 3.48 -11.54 4.08
C TYR A 128 2.60 -12.78 3.87
N ASP A 129 1.42 -12.60 3.27
CA ASP A 129 0.53 -13.71 2.95
C ASP A 129 1.19 -14.64 1.92
N TYR A 130 1.87 -14.06 0.92
CA TYR A 130 2.59 -14.79 -0.13
C TYR A 130 3.98 -14.20 -0.37
N VAL A 131 4.90 -15.06 -0.78
CA VAL A 131 6.25 -14.70 -1.19
C VAL A 131 6.51 -15.24 -2.59
N VAL A 132 6.94 -14.38 -3.51
CA VAL A 132 7.37 -14.73 -4.86
C VAL A 132 8.88 -14.72 -4.93
N ALA A 133 9.50 -15.85 -5.36
CA ALA A 133 10.93 -15.97 -5.50
C ALA A 133 11.30 -16.91 -6.63
N GLN A 134 12.12 -16.45 -7.57
CA GLN A 134 12.55 -17.24 -8.74
C GLN A 134 13.46 -18.44 -8.42
N ASP A 135 14.10 -18.39 -7.26
CA ASP A 135 14.99 -19.47 -6.75
C ASP A 135 14.24 -20.59 -6.00
N GLY A 136 12.91 -20.50 -5.88
CA GLY A 136 12.08 -21.48 -5.19
C GLY A 136 12.03 -21.32 -3.67
N SER A 137 12.62 -20.25 -3.11
CA SER A 137 12.54 -19.94 -1.66
C SER A 137 11.20 -19.31 -1.26
N GLY A 138 10.33 -19.00 -2.22
CA GLY A 138 9.00 -18.42 -2.02
C GLY A 138 7.88 -19.44 -2.15
N ASP A 139 6.64 -18.98 -2.04
CA ASP A 139 5.43 -19.76 -2.27
C ASP A 139 5.15 -19.93 -3.77
N PHE A 140 5.61 -18.99 -4.61
CA PHE A 140 5.40 -18.95 -6.06
C PHE A 140 6.69 -18.54 -6.77
N PHE A 141 6.85 -19.03 -8.00
CA PHE A 141 7.96 -18.65 -8.87
C PHE A 141 7.68 -17.37 -9.67
N THR A 142 6.40 -17.12 -9.98
CA THR A 142 5.96 -16.00 -10.79
C THR A 142 5.01 -15.07 -9.99
N VAL A 143 5.01 -13.81 -10.38
CA VAL A 143 4.13 -12.81 -9.74
C VAL A 143 2.67 -13.07 -10.10
N GLN A 144 2.41 -13.50 -11.35
CA GLN A 144 1.05 -13.78 -11.78
C GLN A 144 0.42 -14.97 -11.03
N GLU A 145 1.20 -16.00 -10.69
CA GLU A 145 0.72 -17.12 -9.87
C GLU A 145 0.29 -16.65 -8.48
N ALA A 146 1.09 -15.80 -7.82
CA ALA A 146 0.74 -15.23 -6.53
C ALA A 146 -0.53 -14.37 -6.59
N ILE A 147 -0.68 -13.55 -7.65
CA ILE A 147 -1.90 -12.75 -7.87
C ILE A 147 -3.11 -13.66 -8.07
N ASN A 148 -2.98 -14.73 -8.84
CA ASN A 148 -4.06 -15.68 -9.08
C ASN A 148 -4.53 -16.36 -7.79
N ALA A 149 -3.62 -16.62 -6.85
CA ALA A 149 -3.91 -17.21 -5.54
C ALA A 149 -4.62 -16.25 -4.56
N VAL A 150 -4.61 -14.94 -4.82
CA VAL A 150 -5.34 -13.96 -3.97
C VAL A 150 -6.84 -14.27 -4.03
N PRO A 151 -7.54 -14.35 -2.88
CA PRO A 151 -8.99 -14.54 -2.87
C PRO A 151 -9.72 -13.38 -3.54
N ASP A 152 -10.72 -13.70 -4.37
CA ASP A 152 -11.56 -12.71 -5.02
C ASP A 152 -12.49 -12.00 -4.02
N PHE A 153 -12.77 -10.72 -4.26
CA PHE A 153 -13.72 -9.88 -3.52
C PHE A 153 -13.48 -9.81 -2.00
N ARG A 154 -12.22 -9.88 -1.58
CA ARG A 154 -11.84 -9.86 -0.17
C ARG A 154 -11.92 -8.44 0.42
N LYS A 155 -13.09 -8.03 0.90
CA LYS A 155 -13.36 -6.64 1.32
C LYS A 155 -12.66 -6.21 2.63
N ASN A 156 -12.51 -7.12 3.58
CA ASN A 156 -12.14 -6.76 4.95
C ASN A 156 -10.68 -7.00 5.31
N ILE A 157 -9.91 -7.57 4.40
CA ILE A 157 -8.53 -8.00 4.63
C ILE A 157 -7.69 -7.65 3.41
N ARG A 158 -6.57 -6.99 3.63
CA ARG A 158 -5.57 -6.76 2.60
C ARG A 158 -4.73 -8.02 2.43
N THR A 159 -4.51 -8.45 1.19
CA THR A 159 -3.56 -9.52 0.89
C THR A 159 -2.21 -8.90 0.54
N THR A 160 -1.16 -9.37 1.16
CA THR A 160 0.21 -8.86 1.02
C THR A 160 1.07 -9.88 0.28
N ILE A 161 1.76 -9.43 -0.76
CA ILE A 161 2.66 -10.26 -1.58
C ILE A 161 4.06 -9.62 -1.53
N LEU A 162 5.05 -10.34 -1.02
CA LEU A 162 6.45 -9.96 -1.13
C LEU A 162 7.02 -10.52 -2.44
N ILE A 163 7.65 -9.67 -3.22
CA ILE A 163 8.37 -10.04 -4.44
C ILE A 163 9.86 -9.92 -4.15
N ARG A 164 10.55 -11.06 -4.10
CA ARG A 164 11.99 -11.11 -3.89
C ARG A 164 12.74 -10.44 -5.04
N LYS A 165 13.98 -10.02 -4.76
CA LYS A 165 14.87 -9.49 -5.79
C LYS A 165 14.91 -10.40 -7.01
N GLY A 166 14.72 -9.83 -8.21
CA GLY A 166 14.74 -10.56 -9.48
C GLY A 166 14.07 -9.77 -10.60
N THR A 167 14.28 -10.23 -11.83
CA THR A 167 13.62 -9.68 -13.03
C THR A 167 12.56 -10.66 -13.49
N TYR A 168 11.30 -10.31 -13.26
CA TYR A 168 10.13 -11.11 -13.60
C TYR A 168 9.61 -10.66 -14.96
N LYS A 169 9.99 -11.40 -16.00
CA LYS A 169 9.54 -11.12 -17.37
C LYS A 169 8.19 -11.77 -17.61
N GLU A 170 7.14 -11.07 -17.21
CA GLU A 170 5.77 -11.53 -17.26
C GLU A 170 4.84 -10.41 -17.73
N LYS A 171 3.72 -10.77 -18.36
CA LYS A 171 2.60 -9.86 -18.57
C LYS A 171 1.64 -10.01 -17.40
N ILE A 172 1.69 -9.06 -16.48
CA ILE A 172 0.98 -9.15 -15.21
C ILE A 172 -0.39 -8.49 -15.30
N ILE A 173 -1.42 -9.20 -14.85
CA ILE A 173 -2.80 -8.69 -14.79
C ILE A 173 -3.34 -8.87 -13.38
N ILE A 174 -3.69 -7.76 -12.73
CA ILE A 174 -4.36 -7.75 -11.44
C ILE A 174 -5.83 -7.39 -11.69
N PRO A 175 -6.72 -8.37 -11.81
CA PRO A 175 -8.11 -8.14 -12.19
C PRO A 175 -8.91 -7.42 -11.09
N GLU A 176 -10.02 -6.83 -11.48
CA GLU A 176 -10.89 -6.03 -10.60
C GLU A 176 -11.39 -6.80 -9.36
N SER A 177 -11.50 -8.13 -9.47
CA SER A 177 -11.92 -8.99 -8.36
C SER A 177 -10.89 -9.10 -7.23
N LYS A 178 -9.58 -8.80 -7.50
CA LYS A 178 -8.48 -8.91 -6.52
C LYS A 178 -8.34 -7.62 -5.67
N ILE A 179 -9.42 -7.22 -5.04
CA ILE A 179 -9.46 -5.99 -4.22
C ILE A 179 -8.55 -6.08 -3.00
N ASN A 180 -8.03 -4.92 -2.54
CA ASN A 180 -7.16 -4.84 -1.35
C ASN A 180 -5.85 -5.66 -1.48
N VAL A 181 -5.21 -5.67 -2.65
CA VAL A 181 -3.89 -6.31 -2.83
C VAL A 181 -2.77 -5.31 -2.62
N SER A 182 -1.72 -5.76 -1.94
CA SER A 182 -0.46 -5.03 -1.81
C SER A 182 0.69 -5.85 -2.35
N LEU A 183 1.52 -5.23 -3.17
CA LEU A 183 2.79 -5.76 -3.64
C LEU A 183 3.94 -5.01 -2.94
N PHE A 184 4.85 -5.75 -2.35
CA PHE A 184 6.08 -5.22 -1.74
C PHE A 184 7.29 -5.81 -2.46
N GLY A 185 8.17 -4.97 -2.98
CA GLY A 185 9.39 -5.43 -3.63
C GLY A 185 10.59 -5.38 -2.70
N GLU A 186 11.45 -6.38 -2.75
CA GLU A 186 12.84 -6.22 -2.31
C GLU A 186 13.58 -5.31 -3.29
N GLU A 187 14.67 -4.68 -2.85
CA GLU A 187 15.49 -3.86 -3.73
C GLU A 187 15.95 -4.65 -4.96
N GLY A 188 15.58 -4.18 -6.16
CA GLY A 188 15.85 -4.85 -7.43
C GLY A 188 14.73 -5.80 -7.89
N ALA A 189 13.56 -5.82 -7.24
CA ALA A 189 12.37 -6.48 -7.77
C ALA A 189 11.83 -5.70 -8.98
N THR A 190 11.92 -6.32 -10.17
CA THR A 190 11.55 -5.70 -11.46
C THR A 190 10.51 -6.55 -12.17
N LEU A 191 9.37 -5.93 -12.49
CA LEU A 191 8.29 -6.51 -13.30
C LEU A 191 8.41 -5.93 -14.70
N THR A 192 8.68 -6.75 -15.70
CA THR A 192 8.97 -6.29 -17.06
C THR A 192 8.32 -7.15 -18.13
N ASN A 193 8.02 -6.55 -19.28
CA ASN A 193 7.69 -7.21 -20.53
C ASN A 193 8.18 -6.33 -21.70
N ASP A 194 8.16 -6.87 -22.93
CA ASP A 194 8.65 -6.20 -24.13
C ASP A 194 7.59 -5.99 -25.21
N ASP A 195 6.32 -5.95 -24.83
CA ASP A 195 5.24 -5.67 -25.76
C ASP A 195 5.19 -4.17 -26.12
N PHE A 196 4.89 -3.86 -27.38
CA PHE A 196 4.72 -2.49 -27.89
C PHE A 196 3.56 -2.42 -28.88
N ALA A 197 3.05 -1.23 -29.16
CA ALA A 197 1.80 -1.03 -29.87
C ALA A 197 1.76 -1.69 -31.28
N ASN A 198 2.86 -1.67 -32.02
CA ASN A 198 2.94 -2.27 -33.33
C ASN A 198 3.38 -3.75 -33.34
N LYS A 199 3.67 -4.34 -32.18
CA LYS A 199 3.91 -5.78 -32.05
C LYS A 199 2.63 -6.55 -32.40
N LYS A 200 2.76 -7.61 -33.16
CA LYS A 200 1.62 -8.44 -33.54
C LYS A 200 1.26 -9.41 -32.40
N ASN A 201 -0.02 -9.52 -32.11
CA ASN A 201 -0.56 -10.56 -31.25
C ASN A 201 -0.63 -11.90 -31.99
N VAL A 202 -1.08 -12.96 -31.30
CA VAL A 202 -1.21 -14.31 -31.87
C VAL A 202 -2.16 -14.41 -33.05
N PHE A 203 -3.02 -13.41 -33.26
CA PHE A 203 -3.97 -13.31 -34.37
C PHE A 203 -3.45 -12.45 -35.52
N GLY A 204 -2.21 -11.94 -35.45
CA GLY A 204 -1.61 -11.07 -36.46
C GLY A 204 -2.05 -9.61 -36.40
N GLU A 205 -2.78 -9.19 -35.38
CA GLU A 205 -3.23 -7.83 -35.16
C GLU A 205 -2.23 -7.03 -34.32
N ASN A 206 -2.18 -5.69 -34.50
CA ASN A 206 -1.37 -4.86 -33.64
C ASN A 206 -1.92 -4.84 -32.21
N MET A 207 -1.05 -4.92 -31.21
CA MET A 207 -1.46 -4.87 -29.80
C MET A 207 -2.10 -3.51 -29.43
N GLY A 208 -1.72 -2.44 -30.09
CA GLY A 208 -2.09 -1.09 -29.71
C GLY A 208 -1.46 -0.65 -28.38
N THR A 209 -1.60 0.63 -28.06
CA THR A 209 -1.03 1.19 -26.82
C THR A 209 -1.55 0.43 -25.57
N SER A 210 -2.86 0.25 -25.47
CA SER A 210 -3.46 -0.42 -24.31
C SER A 210 -3.07 -1.89 -24.20
N GLY A 211 -2.79 -2.59 -25.30
CA GLY A 211 -2.36 -3.99 -25.30
C GLY A 211 -0.88 -4.19 -24.98
N SER A 212 -0.08 -3.12 -25.00
CA SER A 212 1.38 -3.18 -24.84
C SER A 212 1.86 -3.22 -23.40
N SER A 213 0.99 -3.05 -22.41
CA SER A 213 1.43 -2.90 -21.01
C SER A 213 2.08 -4.16 -20.45
N SER A 214 3.16 -3.96 -19.68
CA SER A 214 3.78 -5.02 -18.91
C SER A 214 2.93 -5.40 -17.70
N CYS A 215 2.33 -4.42 -17.02
CA CYS A 215 1.50 -4.64 -15.84
C CYS A 215 0.16 -3.90 -15.98
N TYR A 216 -0.93 -4.60 -15.72
CA TYR A 216 -2.30 -4.08 -15.71
C TYR A 216 -2.88 -4.14 -14.30
N ILE A 217 -3.32 -3.00 -13.78
CA ILE A 217 -3.88 -2.88 -12.43
C ILE A 217 -5.31 -2.37 -12.52
N TYR A 218 -6.26 -3.30 -12.39
CA TYR A 218 -7.70 -3.02 -12.38
C TYR A 218 -8.28 -3.05 -10.96
N ALA A 219 -7.61 -3.75 -10.03
CA ALA A 219 -8.08 -3.99 -8.68
C ALA A 219 -8.15 -2.71 -7.83
N PRO A 220 -9.32 -2.32 -7.29
CA PRO A 220 -9.42 -1.18 -6.40
C PRO A 220 -8.69 -1.41 -5.07
N ASP A 221 -8.32 -0.31 -4.41
CA ASP A 221 -7.56 -0.32 -3.15
C ASP A 221 -6.18 -1.01 -3.28
N PHE A 222 -5.57 -0.89 -4.46
CA PHE A 222 -4.25 -1.45 -4.74
C PHE A 222 -3.14 -0.64 -4.06
N TYR A 223 -2.11 -1.33 -3.60
CA TYR A 223 -0.89 -0.73 -3.06
C TYR A 223 0.36 -1.40 -3.64
N ALA A 224 1.36 -0.62 -3.99
CA ALA A 224 2.69 -1.13 -4.35
C ALA A 224 3.79 -0.31 -3.70
N GLU A 225 4.83 -0.98 -3.21
CA GLU A 225 5.99 -0.33 -2.61
C GLU A 225 7.29 -1.01 -3.06
N ASN A 226 8.31 -0.21 -3.39
CA ASN A 226 9.67 -0.64 -3.76
C ASN A 226 9.73 -1.53 -5.02
N ILE A 227 8.83 -1.36 -5.98
CA ILE A 227 8.78 -2.18 -7.21
C ILE A 227 9.20 -1.33 -8.41
N THR A 228 9.97 -1.96 -9.30
CA THR A 228 10.22 -1.43 -10.63
C THR A 228 9.22 -2.03 -11.62
N PHE A 229 8.41 -1.19 -12.24
CA PHE A 229 7.55 -1.50 -13.39
C PHE A 229 8.27 -1.04 -14.65
N GLU A 230 8.59 -1.94 -15.54
CA GLU A 230 9.36 -1.65 -16.74
C GLU A 230 8.65 -2.14 -18.00
N ASN A 231 8.81 -1.40 -19.10
CA ASN A 231 8.65 -1.95 -20.43
C ASN A 231 10.00 -1.93 -21.15
N SER A 232 10.52 -3.11 -21.43
CA SER A 232 11.86 -3.30 -21.99
C SER A 232 11.90 -3.33 -23.53
N ALA A 233 10.81 -2.98 -24.23
CA ALA A 233 10.76 -2.96 -25.70
C ALA A 233 11.74 -1.92 -26.32
N GLY A 234 12.16 -0.92 -25.55
CA GLY A 234 13.03 0.15 -26.04
C GLY A 234 12.27 1.27 -26.77
N PRO A 235 12.97 2.09 -27.58
CA PRO A 235 12.39 3.26 -28.24
C PRO A 235 11.67 2.88 -29.55
N VAL A 236 10.66 2.02 -29.49
CA VAL A 236 9.94 1.42 -30.63
C VAL A 236 8.53 2.01 -30.86
N GLY A 237 8.23 3.13 -30.24
CA GLY A 237 6.90 3.74 -30.18
C GLY A 237 6.24 3.49 -28.84
N GLN A 238 4.91 3.47 -28.80
CA GLN A 238 4.14 3.32 -27.58
C GLN A 238 4.38 1.93 -26.94
N ALA A 239 4.84 1.92 -25.71
CA ALA A 239 5.18 0.72 -24.95
C ALA A 239 4.99 0.98 -23.44
N VAL A 240 3.84 0.55 -22.91
CA VAL A 240 3.40 0.87 -21.57
C VAL A 240 4.08 -0.03 -20.55
N ALA A 241 4.70 0.55 -19.52
CA ALA A 241 5.23 -0.22 -18.39
C ALA A 241 4.11 -0.60 -17.40
N CYS A 242 3.23 0.36 -17.09
CA CYS A 242 2.14 0.13 -16.16
C CYS A 242 0.86 0.83 -16.62
N PHE A 243 -0.20 0.05 -16.78
CA PHE A 243 -1.56 0.50 -17.04
C PHE A 243 -2.36 0.44 -15.74
N VAL A 244 -2.87 1.58 -15.27
CA VAL A 244 -3.60 1.67 -14.00
C VAL A 244 -4.98 2.23 -14.24
N SER A 245 -6.02 1.40 -14.05
CA SER A 245 -7.43 1.85 -14.06
C SER A 245 -8.11 1.67 -12.69
N ALA A 246 -7.40 1.12 -11.74
CA ALA A 246 -7.86 0.92 -10.38
C ALA A 246 -8.26 2.24 -9.70
N ASP A 247 -9.37 2.25 -8.96
CA ASP A 247 -9.68 3.34 -8.04
C ASP A 247 -8.94 3.16 -6.71
N ARG A 248 -8.42 4.25 -6.15
CA ARG A 248 -7.60 4.28 -4.93
C ARG A 248 -6.33 3.42 -5.03
N ALA A 249 -5.61 3.54 -6.16
CA ALA A 249 -4.30 2.94 -6.32
C ALA A 249 -3.22 3.84 -5.71
N PHE A 250 -2.35 3.25 -4.89
CA PHE A 250 -1.25 3.95 -4.24
C PHE A 250 0.09 3.27 -4.53
N PHE A 251 1.04 4.04 -5.05
CA PHE A 251 2.41 3.61 -5.34
C PHE A 251 3.39 4.42 -4.50
N LYS A 252 4.24 3.73 -3.74
CA LYS A 252 5.25 4.35 -2.90
C LYS A 252 6.64 3.83 -3.26
N ASN A 253 7.59 4.76 -3.44
CA ASN A 253 8.99 4.42 -3.78
C ASN A 253 9.11 3.41 -4.95
N CYS A 254 8.19 3.49 -5.92
CA CYS A 254 8.18 2.65 -7.12
C CYS A 254 8.94 3.33 -8.26
N ARG A 255 9.38 2.53 -9.22
CA ARG A 255 10.03 3.02 -10.44
C ARG A 255 9.18 2.62 -11.65
N PHE A 256 8.99 3.55 -12.59
CA PHE A 256 8.29 3.33 -13.85
C PHE A 256 9.29 3.63 -14.98
N LEU A 257 9.75 2.59 -15.64
CA LEU A 257 10.82 2.66 -16.62
C LEU A 257 10.30 2.33 -18.02
N GLY A 258 10.55 3.21 -18.97
CA GLY A 258 10.14 3.03 -20.36
C GLY A 258 10.66 4.12 -21.28
N PHE A 259 9.95 4.30 -22.38
CA PHE A 259 10.22 5.32 -23.39
C PHE A 259 8.95 6.12 -23.68
N GLN A 260 8.32 5.94 -24.85
CA GLN A 260 7.06 6.56 -25.14
C GLN A 260 5.92 5.83 -24.40
N ASP A 261 5.02 6.58 -23.75
CA ASP A 261 3.82 6.07 -23.09
C ASP A 261 4.11 5.15 -21.88
N THR A 262 5.08 5.48 -21.03
CA THR A 262 5.53 4.61 -19.92
C THR A 262 4.44 4.32 -18.90
N LEU A 263 3.74 5.35 -18.39
CA LEU A 263 2.72 5.23 -17.34
C LEU A 263 1.36 5.68 -17.86
N TYR A 264 0.44 4.71 -18.00
CA TYR A 264 -0.91 4.96 -18.47
C TYR A 264 -1.89 5.03 -17.29
N THR A 265 -2.26 6.24 -16.90
CA THR A 265 -3.22 6.49 -15.82
C THR A 265 -4.64 6.54 -16.42
N TYR A 266 -5.27 5.38 -16.48
CA TYR A 266 -6.53 5.18 -17.18
C TYR A 266 -7.76 5.36 -16.29
N GLY A 267 -8.87 5.80 -16.86
CA GLY A 267 -10.21 5.66 -16.29
C GLY A 267 -10.78 6.90 -15.60
N LYS A 268 -12.04 7.18 -15.92
CA LYS A 268 -12.79 8.33 -15.41
C LYS A 268 -13.00 8.31 -13.91
N GLN A 269 -13.19 7.15 -13.32
CA GLN A 269 -13.43 6.98 -11.88
C GLN A 269 -12.16 6.67 -11.08
N SER A 270 -11.02 6.50 -11.76
CA SER A 270 -9.76 6.14 -11.14
C SER A 270 -9.11 7.32 -10.43
N ARG A 271 -8.78 7.12 -9.16
CA ARG A 271 -7.96 8.01 -8.33
C ARG A 271 -6.66 7.30 -8.02
N GLN A 272 -5.54 7.96 -8.31
CA GLN A 272 -4.21 7.38 -8.20
C GLN A 272 -3.29 8.31 -7.43
N TYR A 273 -2.42 7.75 -6.59
CA TYR A 273 -1.47 8.49 -5.81
C TYR A 273 -0.09 7.86 -5.92
N TYR A 274 0.89 8.66 -6.28
CA TYR A 274 2.29 8.28 -6.47
C TYR A 274 3.15 9.10 -5.50
N GLU A 275 3.84 8.43 -4.60
CA GLU A 275 4.69 9.06 -3.58
C GLU A 275 6.12 8.58 -3.69
N ASP A 276 7.05 9.53 -3.73
CA ASP A 276 8.49 9.24 -3.79
C ASP A 276 8.89 8.32 -4.97
N CYS A 277 8.11 8.33 -6.06
CA CYS A 277 8.33 7.46 -7.21
C CYS A 277 9.32 8.08 -8.20
N TYR A 278 10.03 7.22 -8.93
CA TYR A 278 10.85 7.59 -10.09
C TYR A 278 10.12 7.20 -11.38
N ILE A 279 9.94 8.16 -12.29
CA ILE A 279 9.22 7.94 -13.56
C ILE A 279 10.08 8.48 -14.70
N GLU A 280 10.39 7.65 -15.68
CA GLU A 280 11.17 8.06 -16.85
C GLU A 280 10.51 7.70 -18.18
N GLY A 281 10.81 8.49 -19.19
CA GLY A 281 10.35 8.22 -20.55
C GLY A 281 10.82 9.25 -21.57
N THR A 282 10.17 9.27 -22.73
CA THR A 282 10.50 10.18 -23.83
C THR A 282 9.32 11.08 -24.21
N VAL A 283 8.29 10.53 -24.86
CA VAL A 283 7.11 11.26 -25.33
C VAL A 283 5.90 10.77 -24.57
N ASP A 284 5.11 11.71 -24.02
CA ASP A 284 3.82 11.42 -23.35
C ASP A 284 3.92 10.34 -22.25
N PHE A 285 5.05 10.27 -21.58
CA PHE A 285 5.35 9.11 -20.73
C PHE A 285 4.53 9.06 -19.43
N ILE A 286 3.72 10.07 -19.14
CA ILE A 286 2.65 10.04 -18.15
C ILE A 286 1.37 10.52 -18.87
N PHE A 287 0.44 9.62 -19.15
CA PHE A 287 -0.73 9.97 -19.96
C PHE A 287 -2.01 9.28 -19.50
N GLY A 288 -3.16 9.77 -19.92
CA GLY A 288 -4.48 9.22 -19.60
C GLY A 288 -5.42 10.26 -19.00
N TRP A 289 -6.50 9.80 -18.36
CA TRP A 289 -7.59 10.67 -17.89
C TRP A 289 -8.09 10.36 -16.47
N SER A 290 -7.28 9.69 -15.65
CA SER A 290 -7.56 9.54 -14.22
C SER A 290 -7.38 10.86 -13.46
N THR A 291 -7.80 10.91 -12.21
CA THR A 291 -7.30 11.90 -11.25
C THR A 291 -6.06 11.32 -10.59
N ALA A 292 -4.90 11.91 -10.83
CA ALA A 292 -3.62 11.40 -10.32
C ALA A 292 -2.82 12.50 -9.62
N VAL A 293 -2.28 12.17 -8.44
CA VAL A 293 -1.38 13.02 -7.68
C VAL A 293 0.00 12.38 -7.64
N PHE A 294 1.00 13.15 -8.06
CA PHE A 294 2.41 12.79 -8.00
C PHE A 294 3.06 13.66 -6.91
N ASN A 295 3.41 13.04 -5.79
CA ASN A 295 3.95 13.73 -4.62
C ASN A 295 5.41 13.37 -4.41
N ARG A 296 6.31 14.36 -4.41
CA ARG A 296 7.76 14.19 -4.27
C ARG A 296 8.37 13.20 -5.26
N CYS A 297 7.78 13.08 -6.45
CA CYS A 297 8.28 12.18 -7.48
C CYS A 297 9.47 12.78 -8.22
N HIS A 298 10.39 11.91 -8.66
CA HIS A 298 11.47 12.25 -9.58
C HIS A 298 11.05 11.85 -10.99
N ILE A 299 10.87 12.83 -11.87
CA ILE A 299 10.39 12.65 -13.23
C ILE A 299 11.54 12.97 -14.20
N HIS A 300 11.91 12.01 -15.04
CA HIS A 300 13.10 12.09 -15.88
C HIS A 300 12.79 11.93 -17.37
N SER A 301 13.12 12.95 -18.16
CA SER A 301 13.00 12.93 -19.62
C SER A 301 14.27 12.41 -20.27
N LYS A 302 14.18 11.28 -20.96
CA LYS A 302 15.34 10.63 -21.64
C LYS A 302 15.69 11.28 -22.97
N ARG A 303 14.72 11.91 -23.65
CA ARG A 303 14.87 12.59 -24.96
C ARG A 303 13.86 13.75 -25.05
N ASP A 304 13.93 14.48 -26.17
CA ASP A 304 12.94 15.49 -26.52
C ASP A 304 11.54 14.92 -26.50
N GLY A 305 10.58 15.69 -25.98
CA GLY A 305 9.16 15.29 -25.93
C GLY A 305 8.38 15.98 -24.85
N TYR A 306 7.23 15.40 -24.54
CA TYR A 306 6.31 15.89 -23.53
C TYR A 306 6.32 14.96 -22.32
N VAL A 307 6.44 15.54 -21.12
CA VAL A 307 6.36 14.77 -19.87
C VAL A 307 4.98 14.16 -19.74
N THR A 308 3.92 14.96 -19.97
CA THR A 308 2.55 14.48 -19.80
C THR A 308 1.66 14.75 -21.01
N ALA A 309 0.72 13.84 -21.23
CA ALA A 309 -0.38 13.99 -22.19
C ALA A 309 -1.72 13.70 -21.50
N PRO A 310 -2.22 14.61 -20.64
CA PRO A 310 -3.49 14.43 -19.97
C PRO A 310 -4.66 14.50 -20.96
N SER A 311 -5.69 13.71 -20.69
CA SER A 311 -6.94 13.70 -21.48
C SER A 311 -8.17 13.75 -20.58
N THR A 312 -8.12 14.58 -19.55
CA THR A 312 -9.18 14.77 -18.57
C THR A 312 -10.53 14.96 -19.25
N ASP A 313 -11.56 14.25 -18.79
CA ASP A 313 -12.91 14.35 -19.34
C ASP A 313 -13.58 15.68 -18.98
N GLN A 314 -14.50 16.10 -19.85
CA GLN A 314 -15.37 17.25 -19.57
C GLN A 314 -16.13 17.08 -18.25
N GLY A 315 -16.12 18.14 -17.43
CA GLY A 315 -16.83 18.18 -16.15
C GLY A 315 -16.08 17.50 -14.98
N LYS A 316 -14.91 16.93 -15.20
CA LYS A 316 -14.03 16.51 -14.10
C LYS A 316 -13.42 17.73 -13.41
N LYS A 317 -13.46 17.70 -12.06
CA LYS A 317 -12.92 18.80 -11.25
C LYS A 317 -11.39 18.78 -11.20
N TYR A 318 -10.76 17.59 -11.27
CA TYR A 318 -9.32 17.42 -11.12
C TYR A 318 -8.77 16.46 -12.17
N GLY A 319 -7.59 16.80 -12.71
CA GLY A 319 -6.75 15.98 -13.57
C GLY A 319 -5.48 15.53 -12.84
N TYR A 320 -4.31 15.88 -13.40
CA TYR A 320 -3.01 15.59 -12.80
C TYR A 320 -2.53 16.73 -11.90
N VAL A 321 -1.91 16.36 -10.77
CA VAL A 321 -1.23 17.29 -9.86
C VAL A 321 0.17 16.75 -9.58
N PHE A 322 1.17 17.55 -9.90
CA PHE A 322 2.59 17.30 -9.56
C PHE A 322 2.96 18.22 -8.41
N TYR A 323 3.14 17.64 -7.22
CA TYR A 323 3.43 18.38 -6.00
C TYR A 323 4.83 18.03 -5.48
N ASP A 324 5.66 19.05 -5.27
CA ASP A 324 7.04 18.93 -4.78
C ASP A 324 7.89 17.93 -5.59
N CYS A 325 7.65 17.86 -6.91
CA CYS A 325 8.36 16.94 -7.80
C CYS A 325 9.68 17.54 -8.30
N LYS A 326 10.65 16.65 -8.52
CA LYS A 326 11.91 16.98 -9.19
C LYS A 326 11.85 16.55 -10.65
N LEU A 327 12.03 17.49 -11.58
CA LEU A 327 12.08 17.21 -13.02
C LEU A 327 13.52 17.31 -13.51
N THR A 328 13.96 16.29 -14.23
CA THR A 328 15.30 16.22 -14.80
C THR A 328 15.27 15.75 -16.25
N ALA A 329 16.34 15.95 -16.98
CA ALA A 329 16.47 15.44 -18.35
C ALA A 329 17.88 14.91 -18.62
N SER A 330 17.98 13.92 -19.51
CA SER A 330 19.25 13.47 -20.07
C SER A 330 19.90 14.57 -20.91
N PRO A 331 21.22 14.58 -21.08
CA PRO A 331 21.92 15.58 -21.89
C PRO A 331 21.43 15.65 -23.34
N GLU A 332 20.89 14.59 -23.87
CA GLU A 332 20.33 14.49 -25.23
C GLU A 332 18.99 15.19 -25.38
N ALA A 333 18.25 15.35 -24.29
CA ALA A 333 16.96 16.01 -24.29
C ALA A 333 17.12 17.54 -24.30
N LYS A 334 16.87 18.16 -25.43
CA LYS A 334 17.03 19.61 -25.66
C LYS A 334 15.71 20.38 -25.60
N LYS A 335 14.60 19.72 -25.92
CA LYS A 335 13.26 20.31 -25.99
C LYS A 335 12.29 19.44 -25.21
N VAL A 336 12.16 19.74 -23.92
CA VAL A 336 11.23 19.05 -23.01
C VAL A 336 10.12 20.01 -22.62
N TYR A 337 8.90 19.58 -22.84
CA TYR A 337 7.68 20.32 -22.50
C TYR A 337 6.97 19.60 -21.34
N LEU A 338 6.42 20.36 -20.40
CA LEU A 338 5.76 19.78 -19.21
C LEU A 338 4.50 19.01 -19.57
N SER A 339 3.69 19.56 -20.49
CA SER A 339 2.41 18.95 -20.84
C SER A 339 1.98 19.33 -22.25
N ARG A 340 1.23 18.43 -22.90
CA ARG A 340 0.39 18.79 -24.05
C ARG A 340 -1.02 18.28 -23.82
N PRO A 341 -2.05 19.09 -24.09
CA PRO A 341 -3.42 18.64 -23.95
C PRO A 341 -3.73 17.60 -25.05
N TRP A 342 -3.98 16.37 -24.63
CA TRP A 342 -4.39 15.31 -25.57
C TRP A 342 -5.87 15.44 -25.93
N ARG A 343 -6.68 16.09 -25.07
CA ARG A 343 -8.09 16.41 -25.29
C ARG A 343 -8.43 17.82 -24.78
N PRO A 344 -9.57 18.44 -25.21
CA PRO A 344 -9.90 19.85 -24.92
C PRO A 344 -9.98 20.21 -23.43
N TYR A 345 -10.26 19.26 -22.54
CA TYR A 345 -10.42 19.49 -21.08
C TYR A 345 -9.24 18.99 -20.27
N ALA A 346 -8.11 18.73 -20.91
CA ALA A 346 -6.91 18.24 -20.25
C ALA A 346 -6.45 19.18 -19.13
N GLN A 347 -6.11 18.60 -17.97
CA GLN A 347 -5.65 19.33 -16.80
C GLN A 347 -4.37 18.71 -16.24
N ALA A 348 -3.33 19.52 -16.12
CA ALA A 348 -2.09 19.19 -15.39
C ALA A 348 -1.62 20.43 -14.64
N VAL A 349 -1.35 20.28 -13.35
CA VAL A 349 -0.89 21.35 -12.45
C VAL A 349 0.42 20.94 -11.78
N PHE A 350 1.38 21.86 -11.78
CA PHE A 350 2.72 21.65 -11.20
C PHE A 350 2.92 22.65 -10.04
N VAL A 351 3.10 22.17 -8.78
CA VAL A 351 3.09 23.00 -7.55
C VAL A 351 4.01 22.44 -6.48
N PRO A 352 4.88 23.20 -5.90
CA PRO A 352 6.03 23.73 -6.61
C PRO A 352 6.79 22.55 -7.22
N VAL A 353 7.56 22.77 -8.24
CA VAL A 353 8.44 21.76 -8.82
C VAL A 353 9.84 22.31 -9.00
N SER A 354 10.85 21.47 -8.83
CA SER A 354 12.24 21.83 -9.09
C SER A 354 12.71 21.31 -10.44
N TYR A 355 13.45 22.13 -11.19
CA TYR A 355 14.00 21.80 -12.49
C TYR A 355 15.51 21.77 -12.43
N THR A 356 16.13 20.69 -12.94
CA THR A 356 17.56 20.64 -13.21
C THR A 356 17.79 20.19 -14.64
N HIS A 357 18.55 20.99 -15.40
CA HIS A 357 18.86 20.79 -16.83
C HIS A 357 17.69 20.86 -17.82
N LEU A 358 16.54 21.39 -17.39
CA LEU A 358 15.41 21.69 -18.25
C LEU A 358 15.37 23.18 -18.56
N ARG A 359 15.33 23.56 -19.83
CA ARG A 359 14.73 24.84 -20.26
C ARG A 359 13.23 24.56 -20.45
N ALA A 360 12.42 24.81 -19.42
CA ALA A 360 10.99 24.75 -19.57
C ALA A 360 10.56 25.81 -20.57
N HIS A 361 10.07 25.41 -21.73
CA HIS A 361 9.32 26.27 -22.60
C HIS A 361 7.84 26.17 -22.14
N GLU A 362 7.36 27.22 -21.52
CA GLU A 362 5.93 27.41 -21.27
C GLU A 362 5.25 27.58 -22.64
N THR A 363 4.22 26.81 -22.91
CA THR A 363 3.31 27.00 -24.05
C THR A 363 2.07 27.71 -23.59
#